data_6416db3270a4b0cb2fb159ac30ea1c6d
#
_entry.id   6416db3270a4b0cb2fb159ac30ea1c6d
#
_cell.length_a   1.000
_cell.length_b   1.000
_cell.length_c   1.000
_cell.angle_alpha   90.00
_cell.angle_beta   90.00
_cell.angle_gamma   90.00
#
_symmetry.space_group_name_H-M   'P 1'
#
loop_
_entity.id
_entity.type
_entity.pdbx_description
1 polymer ?
#
loop_
_entity_poly.entity_id
_entity_poly.type
_entity_poly.pdbx_seq_one_letter_code
_entity_poly.pdbx_strand_id
1 'polypeptide(L)'
;MIGLISFLTFIAYNRFAVSSKKPSKEIVDSAIKRLPSDANYLCIVNFGKHSGEERFFIYNVRNKKYEYSGLVQHGNGKGNTAGKPKFSNVIGSNCSSLGLYKITSKDKMHSWPNAPCYRLIGLDSTNSNAMTRGILIHPSLTHTLMPFEVWGLDLPLTWESQGCFAVSCNTMYEINKRFKRNNMYLHAYV
;
A
#
# COMPACT_ATOMS: atom_id res chain seq x y z
N MET A 1 2.31 29.71 -21.48
CA MET A 1 3.55 29.47 -20.72
C MET A 1 3.40 29.70 -19.21
N ILE A 2 2.74 30.76 -18.77
CA ILE A 2 2.51 31.08 -17.32
C ILE A 2 1.68 29.99 -16.62
N GLY A 3 0.65 29.45 -17.27
CA GLY A 3 -0.19 28.38 -16.68
C GLY A 3 0.51 27.07 -16.44
N LEU A 4 1.52 26.71 -17.26
CA LEU A 4 2.28 25.47 -17.10
C LEU A 4 3.27 25.58 -15.92
N ILE A 5 3.86 26.76 -15.71
CA ILE A 5 4.80 27.03 -14.61
C ILE A 5 4.04 27.02 -13.27
N SER A 6 2.85 27.63 -13.21
CA SER A 6 2.02 27.61 -11.98
C SER A 6 1.49 26.21 -11.67
N PHE A 7 1.20 25.39 -12.66
CA PHE A 7 0.80 24.00 -12.47
C PHE A 7 1.96 23.14 -11.98
N LEU A 8 3.17 23.29 -12.53
CA LEU A 8 4.36 22.57 -12.09
C LEU A 8 4.83 22.98 -10.69
N THR A 9 4.71 24.28 -10.35
CA THR A 9 4.99 24.77 -8.98
C THR A 9 3.95 24.29 -7.97
N PHE A 10 2.68 24.23 -8.35
CA PHE A 10 1.62 23.65 -7.53
C PHE A 10 1.86 22.16 -7.28
N ILE A 11 2.26 21.40 -8.32
CA ILE A 11 2.65 19.99 -8.22
C ILE A 11 3.85 19.80 -7.27
N ALA A 12 4.91 20.61 -7.45
CA ALA A 12 6.09 20.55 -6.61
C ALA A 12 5.76 20.92 -5.15
N TYR A 13 4.99 21.99 -4.94
CA TYR A 13 4.56 22.43 -3.62
C TYR A 13 3.76 21.34 -2.88
N ASN A 14 2.79 20.70 -3.54
CA ASN A 14 2.03 19.62 -2.93
C ASN A 14 2.91 18.37 -2.64
N ARG A 15 3.89 18.05 -3.46
CA ARG A 15 4.85 16.97 -3.20
C ARG A 15 5.74 17.24 -1.98
N PHE A 16 6.12 18.50 -1.75
CA PHE A 16 6.94 18.89 -0.59
C PHE A 16 6.10 19.16 0.66
N ALA A 17 4.87 19.64 0.51
CA ALA A 17 3.97 19.96 1.63
C ALA A 17 3.31 18.71 2.23
N VAL A 18 3.10 17.65 1.46
CA VAL A 18 2.66 16.34 1.96
C VAL A 18 3.89 15.54 2.42
N SER A 19 4.62 16.10 3.38
CA SER A 19 5.64 15.34 4.11
C SER A 19 4.98 14.09 4.70
N SER A 20 5.32 12.93 4.17
CA SER A 20 4.81 11.65 4.62
C SER A 20 5.21 11.44 6.08
N LYS A 21 4.30 11.76 7.01
CA LYS A 21 4.52 11.45 8.43
C LYS A 21 4.69 9.95 8.56
N LYS A 22 5.91 9.53 8.84
CA LYS A 22 6.27 8.12 8.99
C LYS A 22 5.48 7.50 10.13
N PRO A 23 5.17 6.19 10.08
CA PRO A 23 4.63 5.46 11.21
C PRO A 23 5.47 5.68 12.48
N SER A 24 4.81 5.75 13.63
CA SER A 24 5.53 5.93 14.89
C SER A 24 6.41 4.73 15.22
N LYS A 25 7.40 4.93 16.09
CA LYS A 25 8.30 3.87 16.52
C LYS A 25 7.54 2.72 17.19
N GLU A 26 6.50 3.03 17.96
CA GLU A 26 5.66 2.06 18.66
C GLU A 26 4.95 1.11 17.69
N ILE A 27 4.39 1.64 16.59
CA ILE A 27 3.76 0.84 15.53
C ILE A 27 4.77 -0.09 14.88
N VAL A 28 5.96 0.42 14.54
CA VAL A 28 7.03 -0.37 13.93
C VAL A 28 7.50 -1.47 14.88
N ASP A 29 7.82 -1.12 16.11
CA ASP A 29 8.34 -2.08 17.12
C ASP A 29 7.30 -3.16 17.44
N SER A 30 6.02 -2.80 17.55
CA SER A 30 4.95 -3.77 17.78
C SER A 30 4.80 -4.78 16.63
N ALA A 31 4.92 -4.32 15.40
CA ALA A 31 4.90 -5.19 14.23
C ALA A 31 6.15 -6.09 14.17
N ILE A 32 7.36 -5.51 14.39
CA ILE A 32 8.63 -6.25 14.36
C ILE A 32 8.68 -7.38 15.40
N LYS A 33 8.18 -7.16 16.61
CA LYS A 33 8.11 -8.20 17.66
C LYS A 33 7.36 -9.47 17.23
N ARG A 34 6.52 -9.38 16.23
CA ARG A 34 5.71 -10.48 15.70
C ARG A 34 6.33 -11.14 14.46
N LEU A 35 7.44 -10.58 13.94
CA LEU A 35 8.14 -11.12 12.78
C LEU A 35 9.10 -12.24 13.18
N PRO A 36 9.33 -13.23 12.31
CA PRO A 36 10.42 -14.18 12.52
C PRO A 36 11.79 -13.48 12.40
N SER A 37 12.80 -14.09 13.01
CA SER A 37 14.16 -13.53 13.12
C SER A 37 14.86 -13.32 11.76
N ASP A 38 14.43 -14.00 10.72
CA ASP A 38 14.95 -13.89 9.36
C ASP A 38 14.26 -12.80 8.52
N ALA A 39 13.27 -12.09 9.07
CA ALA A 39 12.61 -10.98 8.39
C ALA A 39 13.60 -9.86 8.09
N ASN A 40 13.66 -9.44 6.82
CA ASN A 40 14.55 -8.35 6.39
C ASN A 40 13.80 -7.04 6.18
N TYR A 41 12.57 -7.11 5.69
CA TYR A 41 11.78 -5.94 5.35
C TYR A 41 10.35 -6.03 5.89
N LEU A 42 9.87 -4.90 6.38
CA LEU A 42 8.49 -4.70 6.77
C LEU A 42 7.90 -3.57 5.92
N CYS A 43 6.93 -3.91 5.05
CA CYS A 43 6.07 -2.92 4.44
C CYS A 43 5.03 -2.48 5.46
N ILE A 44 4.79 -1.18 5.60
CA ILE A 44 3.85 -0.63 6.57
C ILE A 44 2.85 0.24 5.81
N VAL A 45 1.56 -0.01 6.01
CA VAL A 45 0.47 0.73 5.38
C VAL A 45 -0.37 1.40 6.45
N ASN A 46 -0.38 2.74 6.43
CA ASN A 46 -1.21 3.56 7.30
C ASN A 46 -2.51 3.95 6.59
N PHE A 47 -3.56 3.18 6.75
CA PHE A 47 -4.86 3.48 6.18
C PHE A 47 -5.64 4.57 6.92
N GLY A 48 -5.14 5.08 8.03
CA GLY A 48 -5.66 6.30 8.67
C GLY A 48 -5.36 7.58 7.89
N LYS A 49 -4.46 7.49 6.88
CA LYS A 49 -4.19 8.59 5.95
C LYS A 49 -5.07 8.50 4.71
N HIS A 50 -5.27 9.64 4.05
CA HIS A 50 -5.95 9.68 2.76
C HIS A 50 -5.19 8.88 1.68
N SER A 51 -5.89 8.30 0.69
CA SER A 51 -5.25 7.47 -0.35
C SER A 51 -4.31 8.24 -1.28
N GLY A 52 -4.50 9.55 -1.41
CA GLY A 52 -3.59 10.46 -2.12
C GLY A 52 -2.32 10.83 -1.36
N GLU A 53 -2.19 10.43 -0.10
CA GLU A 53 -0.97 10.63 0.68
C GLU A 53 -0.03 9.43 0.57
N GLU A 54 1.28 9.68 0.69
CA GLU A 54 2.23 8.58 0.89
C GLU A 54 1.95 7.89 2.22
N ARG A 55 1.31 6.74 2.15
CA ARG A 55 0.89 5.93 3.30
C ARG A 55 1.41 4.50 3.27
N PHE A 56 2.21 4.17 2.25
CA PHE A 56 2.97 2.93 2.13
C PHE A 56 4.45 3.22 2.43
N PHE A 57 5.08 2.42 3.30
CA PHE A 57 6.47 2.57 3.69
C PHE A 57 7.20 1.24 3.61
N ILE A 58 8.47 1.24 3.21
CA ILE A 58 9.35 0.07 3.33
C ILE A 58 10.38 0.37 4.42
N TYR A 59 10.35 -0.46 5.45
CA TYR A 59 11.26 -0.41 6.58
C TYR A 59 12.24 -1.59 6.53
N ASN A 60 13.54 -1.30 6.57
CA ASN A 60 14.58 -2.30 6.69
C ASN A 60 14.73 -2.67 8.17
N VAL A 61 14.37 -3.90 8.51
CA VAL A 61 14.33 -4.39 9.91
C VAL A 61 15.74 -4.46 10.50
N ARG A 62 16.74 -4.86 9.71
CA ARG A 62 18.13 -4.99 10.16
C ARG A 62 18.79 -3.64 10.41
N ASN A 63 18.64 -2.71 9.47
CA ASN A 63 19.24 -1.38 9.54
C ASN A 63 18.41 -0.39 10.35
N LYS A 64 17.19 -0.77 10.77
CA LYS A 64 16.24 0.06 11.51
C LYS A 64 15.95 1.40 10.83
N LYS A 65 15.78 1.38 9.48
CA LYS A 65 15.59 2.59 8.68
C LYS A 65 14.43 2.43 7.69
N TYR A 66 13.71 3.53 7.48
CA TYR A 66 12.80 3.67 6.34
C TYR A 66 13.62 3.90 5.09
N GLU A 67 13.39 3.09 4.06
CA GLU A 67 14.11 3.17 2.79
C GLU A 67 13.25 3.69 1.65
N TYR A 68 11.93 3.68 1.82
CA TYR A 68 11.01 4.12 0.77
C TYR A 68 9.66 4.53 1.36
N SER A 69 8.97 5.46 0.66
CA SER A 69 7.55 5.76 0.86
C SER A 69 6.85 5.92 -0.49
N GLY A 70 5.55 5.64 -0.52
CA GLY A 70 4.76 5.73 -1.74
C GLY A 70 3.26 5.61 -1.49
N LEU A 71 2.51 5.60 -2.59
CA LEU A 71 1.06 5.51 -2.59
C LEU A 71 0.58 4.06 -2.57
N VAL A 72 -0.55 3.82 -1.93
CA VAL A 72 -1.27 2.55 -1.96
C VAL A 72 -2.78 2.77 -1.88
N GLN A 73 -3.52 2.09 -2.75
CA GLN A 73 -4.99 2.04 -2.72
C GLN A 73 -5.47 0.97 -1.74
N HIS A 74 -6.70 1.14 -1.27
CA HIS A 74 -7.45 0.17 -0.50
C HIS A 74 -8.63 -0.37 -1.34
N GLY A 75 -9.37 -1.31 -0.78
CA GLY A 75 -10.50 -1.94 -1.47
C GLY A 75 -11.71 -1.02 -1.63
N ASN A 76 -12.51 -1.24 -2.68
CA ASN A 76 -13.70 -0.47 -3.04
C ASN A 76 -15.01 -1.01 -2.46
N GLY A 77 -14.96 -1.74 -1.35
CA GLY A 77 -16.15 -2.25 -0.69
C GLY A 77 -17.17 -1.16 -0.38
N LYS A 78 -18.42 -1.52 -0.26
CA LYS A 78 -19.56 -0.59 -0.12
C LYS A 78 -19.33 0.46 0.97
N GLY A 79 -19.35 1.73 0.58
CA GLY A 79 -19.21 2.89 1.45
C GLY A 79 -17.75 3.23 1.78
N ASN A 80 -16.77 2.67 1.06
CA ASN A 80 -15.40 3.16 1.04
C ASN A 80 -15.31 4.48 0.28
N THR A 81 -14.41 5.36 0.74
CA THR A 81 -13.95 6.55 0.04
C THR A 81 -12.46 6.70 0.25
N ALA A 82 -11.80 7.53 -0.56
CA ALA A 82 -10.36 7.77 -0.48
C ALA A 82 -9.86 8.13 0.94
N GLY A 83 -10.65 8.92 1.69
CA GLY A 83 -10.30 9.37 3.04
C GLY A 83 -10.96 8.57 4.17
N LYS A 84 -11.92 7.68 3.86
CA LYS A 84 -12.66 6.90 4.88
C LYS A 84 -12.77 5.44 4.47
N PRO A 85 -11.67 4.67 4.50
CA PRO A 85 -11.70 3.27 4.17
C PRO A 85 -12.46 2.45 5.23
N LYS A 86 -13.16 1.43 4.77
CA LYS A 86 -13.74 0.38 5.61
C LYS A 86 -12.96 -0.91 5.42
N PHE A 87 -12.86 -1.70 6.47
CA PHE A 87 -12.07 -2.93 6.47
C PHE A 87 -12.94 -4.14 6.74
N SER A 88 -12.65 -5.24 6.07
CA SER A 88 -13.39 -6.48 6.25
C SER A 88 -12.55 -7.68 5.81
N ASN A 89 -12.66 -8.78 6.55
CA ASN A 89 -12.09 -10.07 6.19
C ASN A 89 -13.10 -11.00 5.49
N VAL A 90 -14.34 -10.53 5.28
CA VAL A 90 -15.41 -11.30 4.66
C VAL A 90 -15.14 -11.47 3.16
N ILE A 91 -15.31 -12.70 2.65
CA ILE A 91 -15.17 -13.02 1.23
C ILE A 91 -16.25 -12.23 0.44
N GLY A 92 -15.84 -11.62 -0.68
CA GLY A 92 -16.73 -10.81 -1.52
C GLY A 92 -17.00 -9.39 -1.01
N SER A 93 -16.43 -8.99 0.14
CA SER A 93 -16.62 -7.63 0.70
C SER A 93 -15.97 -6.52 -0.13
N ASN A 94 -15.01 -6.85 -0.99
CA ASN A 94 -14.14 -5.92 -1.72
C ASN A 94 -13.40 -4.89 -0.83
N CYS A 95 -13.41 -5.06 0.50
CA CYS A 95 -12.66 -4.24 1.43
C CYS A 95 -11.24 -4.79 1.63
N SER A 96 -10.27 -3.94 1.86
CA SER A 96 -8.98 -4.38 2.42
C SER A 96 -9.17 -4.90 3.85
N SER A 97 -8.25 -5.71 4.34
CA SER A 97 -8.21 -6.15 5.74
C SER A 97 -7.02 -5.51 6.45
N LEU A 98 -7.14 -5.31 7.75
CA LEU A 98 -6.02 -4.85 8.59
C LEU A 98 -5.23 -6.04 9.13
N GLY A 99 -4.03 -5.75 9.66
CA GLY A 99 -3.19 -6.72 10.35
C GLY A 99 -1.90 -7.03 9.63
N LEU A 100 -1.21 -8.07 10.12
CA LEU A 100 0.07 -8.53 9.62
C LEU A 100 -0.12 -9.57 8.50
N TYR A 101 0.68 -9.43 7.45
CA TYR A 101 0.71 -10.36 6.31
C TYR A 101 2.13 -10.82 6.05
N LYS A 102 2.26 -12.03 5.53
CA LYS A 102 3.47 -12.50 4.86
C LYS A 102 3.35 -12.26 3.35
N ILE A 103 4.34 -11.61 2.77
CA ILE A 103 4.47 -11.49 1.31
C ILE A 103 5.15 -12.76 0.82
N THR A 104 4.51 -13.50 -0.09
CA THR A 104 4.96 -14.85 -0.47
C THR A 104 5.45 -14.92 -1.91
N SER A 105 4.86 -15.80 -2.71
CA SER A 105 5.28 -16.05 -4.07
C SER A 105 4.86 -14.95 -5.03
N LYS A 106 5.61 -14.78 -6.11
CA LYS A 106 5.14 -14.07 -7.30
C LYS A 106 3.86 -14.71 -7.80
N ASP A 107 2.94 -13.88 -8.24
CA ASP A 107 1.66 -14.28 -8.81
C ASP A 107 1.40 -13.52 -10.12
N LYS A 108 0.28 -13.79 -10.77
CA LYS A 108 -0.15 -13.11 -11.99
C LYS A 108 -1.46 -12.37 -11.75
N MET A 109 -1.52 -11.15 -12.23
CA MET A 109 -2.78 -10.42 -12.32
C MET A 109 -3.51 -10.84 -13.59
N HIS A 110 -4.84 -11.02 -13.49
CA HIS A 110 -5.65 -11.32 -14.67
C HIS A 110 -5.63 -10.15 -15.67
N SER A 111 -5.75 -8.93 -15.18
CA SER A 111 -5.77 -7.70 -15.99
C SER A 111 -4.41 -7.28 -16.54
N TRP A 112 -3.31 -7.76 -15.95
CA TRP A 112 -1.94 -7.43 -16.37
C TRP A 112 -0.98 -8.59 -16.06
N PRO A 113 -1.00 -9.66 -16.87
CA PRO A 113 -0.33 -10.93 -16.57
C PRO A 113 1.20 -10.86 -16.39
N ASN A 114 1.84 -9.86 -17.02
CA ASN A 114 3.29 -9.69 -16.95
C ASN A 114 3.73 -8.71 -15.84
N ALA A 115 2.79 -8.06 -15.16
CA ALA A 115 3.14 -7.16 -14.06
C ALA A 115 3.61 -7.98 -12.84
N PRO A 116 4.69 -7.56 -12.17
CA PRO A 116 5.11 -8.19 -10.93
C PRO A 116 4.03 -7.98 -9.87
N CYS A 117 3.58 -9.07 -9.24
CA CYS A 117 2.70 -9.02 -8.08
C CYS A 117 3.05 -10.15 -7.12
N TYR A 118 2.62 -10.03 -5.88
CA TYR A 118 2.89 -11.02 -4.85
C TYR A 118 1.63 -11.35 -4.06
N ARG A 119 1.47 -12.63 -3.76
CA ARG A 119 0.39 -13.12 -2.92
C ARG A 119 0.65 -12.81 -1.46
N LEU A 120 -0.43 -12.47 -0.74
CA LEU A 120 -0.40 -12.18 0.69
C LEU A 120 -1.08 -13.29 1.48
N ILE A 121 -0.40 -13.76 2.53
CA ILE A 121 -0.99 -14.64 3.55
C ILE A 121 -1.27 -13.80 4.78
N GLY A 122 -2.52 -13.76 5.24
CA GLY A 122 -2.90 -13.12 6.48
C GLY A 122 -2.40 -13.90 7.70
N LEU A 123 -1.83 -13.20 8.67
CA LEU A 123 -1.29 -13.77 9.90
C LEU A 123 -2.14 -13.44 11.13
N ASP A 124 -3.22 -12.68 10.95
CA ASP A 124 -4.15 -12.27 12.00
C ASP A 124 -5.58 -12.75 11.70
N SER A 125 -6.43 -12.85 12.72
CA SER A 125 -7.85 -13.16 12.55
C SER A 125 -8.56 -12.14 11.66
N THR A 126 -8.12 -10.88 11.68
CA THR A 126 -8.66 -9.79 10.88
C THR A 126 -8.36 -9.90 9.38
N ASN A 127 -7.44 -10.77 8.97
CA ASN A 127 -7.04 -10.99 7.57
C ASN A 127 -6.83 -12.48 7.21
N SER A 128 -7.30 -13.40 8.02
CA SER A 128 -7.12 -14.85 7.84
C SER A 128 -7.64 -15.37 6.49
N ASN A 129 -8.62 -14.71 5.89
CA ASN A 129 -9.18 -15.06 4.58
C ASN A 129 -8.40 -14.48 3.39
N ALA A 130 -7.25 -13.85 3.61
CA ALA A 130 -6.49 -13.19 2.55
C ALA A 130 -6.17 -14.13 1.37
N MET A 131 -5.75 -15.37 1.64
CA MET A 131 -5.48 -16.38 0.61
C MET A 131 -6.73 -16.74 -0.18
N THR A 132 -7.82 -17.08 0.49
CA THR A 132 -9.11 -17.45 -0.12
C THR A 132 -9.68 -16.30 -0.94
N ARG A 133 -9.50 -15.07 -0.48
CA ARG A 133 -9.93 -13.85 -1.15
C ARG A 133 -9.02 -13.44 -2.32
N GLY A 134 -7.90 -14.12 -2.54
CA GLY A 134 -6.94 -13.78 -3.58
C GLY A 134 -6.23 -12.43 -3.37
N ILE A 135 -6.01 -12.02 -2.12
CA ILE A 135 -5.40 -10.72 -1.82
C ILE A 135 -3.94 -10.69 -2.27
N LEU A 136 -3.62 -9.68 -3.08
CA LEU A 136 -2.30 -9.43 -3.65
C LEU A 136 -1.78 -8.05 -3.24
N ILE A 137 -0.46 -7.88 -3.34
CA ILE A 137 0.14 -6.58 -3.59
C ILE A 137 0.56 -6.51 -5.06
N HIS A 138 0.12 -5.48 -5.77
CA HIS A 138 0.28 -5.37 -7.22
C HIS A 138 0.38 -3.92 -7.70
N PRO A 139 0.98 -3.66 -8.88
CA PRO A 139 1.03 -2.31 -9.41
C PRO A 139 -0.34 -1.83 -9.89
N SER A 140 -0.53 -0.51 -9.85
CA SER A 140 -1.68 0.19 -10.43
C SER A 140 -1.18 1.32 -11.32
N LEU A 141 -1.65 1.34 -12.58
CA LEU A 141 -1.33 2.41 -13.53
C LEU A 141 -1.91 3.75 -13.10
N THR A 142 -3.09 3.75 -12.48
CA THR A 142 -3.74 4.97 -12.00
C THR A 142 -2.87 5.72 -11.00
N HIS A 143 -2.26 5.03 -10.04
CA HIS A 143 -1.30 5.65 -9.13
C HIS A 143 -0.02 6.13 -9.80
N THR A 144 0.34 5.57 -10.94
CA THR A 144 1.54 5.97 -11.68
C THR A 144 1.29 7.20 -12.52
N LEU A 145 0.14 7.28 -13.17
CA LEU A 145 -0.22 8.37 -14.08
C LEU A 145 -0.86 9.57 -13.35
N MET A 146 -1.55 9.32 -12.25
CA MET A 146 -2.22 10.34 -11.43
C MET A 146 -1.77 10.22 -9.97
N PRO A 147 -0.55 10.67 -9.64
CA PRO A 147 -0.02 10.60 -8.29
C PRO A 147 -0.75 11.53 -7.30
N PHE A 148 -1.74 12.27 -7.76
CA PHE A 148 -2.45 13.29 -6.99
C PHE A 148 -3.95 13.01 -7.03
N GLU A 149 -4.51 12.58 -5.92
CA GLU A 149 -5.90 12.86 -5.63
C GLU A 149 -5.99 14.34 -5.28
N VAL A 150 -6.83 15.07 -5.98
CA VAL A 150 -7.08 16.48 -5.66
C VAL A 150 -7.86 16.48 -4.34
N TRP A 151 -7.31 17.05 -3.32
CA TRP A 151 -7.92 17.17 -2.00
C TRP A 151 -9.39 17.61 -2.10
N GLY A 152 -10.29 16.74 -1.60
CA GLY A 152 -11.72 17.03 -1.50
C GLY A 152 -12.56 16.71 -2.75
N LEU A 153 -11.96 16.24 -3.82
CA LEU A 153 -12.68 15.69 -4.96
C LEU A 153 -12.47 14.17 -4.98
N ASP A 154 -13.47 13.42 -4.56
CA ASP A 154 -13.60 11.99 -4.86
C ASP A 154 -13.81 11.85 -6.37
N LEU A 155 -12.76 12.09 -7.14
CA LEU A 155 -12.81 11.88 -8.58
C LEU A 155 -12.91 10.37 -8.83
N PRO A 156 -13.89 9.92 -9.66
CA PRO A 156 -14.08 8.50 -9.98
C PRO A 156 -12.92 7.89 -10.76
N LEU A 157 -11.80 8.56 -10.87
CA LEU A 157 -10.57 8.16 -11.56
C LEU A 157 -9.60 7.38 -10.65
N THR A 158 -9.79 7.36 -9.34
CA THR A 158 -9.04 6.50 -8.44
C THR A 158 -9.72 5.13 -8.38
N TRP A 159 -9.29 4.23 -9.24
CA TRP A 159 -9.77 2.86 -9.25
C TRP A 159 -9.28 2.15 -8.01
N GLU A 160 -10.15 2.01 -7.05
CA GLU A 160 -9.92 1.26 -5.84
C GLU A 160 -9.86 -0.24 -6.17
N SER A 161 -9.04 -0.96 -5.43
CA SER A 161 -8.91 -2.40 -5.63
C SER A 161 -10.13 -3.18 -5.11
N GLN A 162 -10.20 -4.48 -5.39
CA GLN A 162 -11.18 -5.39 -4.77
C GLN A 162 -10.65 -5.98 -3.43
N GLY A 163 -9.92 -5.17 -2.66
CA GLY A 163 -9.35 -5.54 -1.38
C GLY A 163 -7.83 -5.71 -1.40
N CYS A 164 -7.19 -5.78 -2.57
CA CYS A 164 -5.75 -5.85 -2.76
C CYS A 164 -5.06 -4.54 -2.35
N PHE A 165 -3.75 -4.62 -2.14
CA PHE A 165 -2.87 -3.47 -1.96
C PHE A 165 -2.34 -3.03 -3.33
N ALA A 166 -3.08 -2.16 -4.01
CA ALA A 166 -2.67 -1.64 -5.31
C ALA A 166 -1.73 -0.45 -5.11
N VAL A 167 -0.48 -0.57 -5.57
CA VAL A 167 0.60 0.40 -5.35
C VAL A 167 1.04 1.03 -6.67
N SER A 168 1.76 2.15 -6.63
CA SER A 168 2.37 2.71 -7.85
C SER A 168 3.41 1.76 -8.45
N CYS A 169 3.67 1.88 -9.76
CA CYS A 169 4.71 1.08 -10.42
C CYS A 169 6.08 1.28 -9.77
N ASN A 170 6.40 2.49 -9.31
CA ASN A 170 7.64 2.77 -8.57
C ASN A 170 7.68 2.03 -7.23
N THR A 171 6.58 2.03 -6.47
CA THR A 171 6.47 1.26 -5.24
C THR A 171 6.66 -0.24 -5.50
N MET A 172 6.02 -0.75 -6.57
CA MET A 172 6.16 -2.15 -6.94
C MET A 172 7.59 -2.51 -7.35
N TYR A 173 8.28 -1.63 -8.08
CA TYR A 173 9.70 -1.78 -8.41
C TYR A 173 10.56 -1.88 -7.14
N GLU A 174 10.35 -1.00 -6.16
CA GLU A 174 11.10 -1.01 -4.89
C GLU A 174 10.82 -2.26 -4.04
N ILE A 175 9.58 -2.78 -4.07
CA ILE A 175 9.24 -4.07 -3.46
C ILE A 175 9.99 -5.20 -4.19
N ASN A 176 9.90 -5.25 -5.51
CA ASN A 176 10.52 -6.33 -6.31
C ASN A 176 12.03 -6.38 -6.16
N LYS A 177 12.69 -5.22 -6.06
CA LYS A 177 14.13 -5.09 -5.83
C LYS A 177 14.57 -5.71 -4.49
N ARG A 178 13.73 -5.61 -3.45
CA ARG A 178 14.03 -6.07 -2.08
C ARG A 178 13.50 -7.46 -1.77
N PHE A 179 12.53 -7.93 -2.53
CA PHE A 179 11.90 -9.22 -2.28
C PHE A 179 12.87 -10.37 -2.62
N LYS A 180 13.27 -11.12 -1.58
CA LYS A 180 14.07 -12.33 -1.70
C LYS A 180 13.45 -13.41 -0.81
N ARG A 181 12.88 -14.47 -1.42
CA ARG A 181 12.40 -15.69 -0.75
C ARG A 181 11.76 -15.49 0.62
N ASN A 182 10.56 -14.92 0.64
CA ASN A 182 9.70 -14.86 1.85
C ASN A 182 10.23 -14.08 3.07
N ASN A 183 11.17 -13.19 2.88
CA ASN A 183 11.76 -12.39 3.97
C ASN A 183 11.11 -11.01 4.14
N MET A 184 9.95 -10.80 3.50
CA MET A 184 9.23 -9.53 3.50
C MET A 184 7.81 -9.71 4.05
N TYR A 185 7.41 -8.80 4.90
CA TYR A 185 6.10 -8.78 5.56
C TYR A 185 5.40 -7.45 5.29
N LEU A 186 4.08 -7.40 5.53
CA LEU A 186 3.29 -6.18 5.41
C LEU A 186 2.40 -6.05 6.65
N HIS A 187 2.41 -4.88 7.28
CA HIS A 187 1.50 -4.52 8.36
C HIS A 187 0.59 -3.38 7.94
N ALA A 188 -0.72 -3.63 7.91
CA ALA A 188 -1.75 -2.66 7.61
C ALA A 188 -2.50 -2.25 8.89
N TYR A 189 -2.59 -0.94 9.15
CA TYR A 189 -3.22 -0.39 10.34
C TYR A 189 -3.96 0.93 10.05
N VAL A 190 -4.69 1.45 11.03
CA VAL A 190 -5.37 2.77 11.03
C VAL A 190 -4.83 3.62 12.15
#